data_25db310567631ee65c33180dfe48b897
#
_entry.id   25db310567631ee65c33180dfe48b897
#
_cell.length_a   1.000
_cell.length_b   1.000
_cell.length_c   1.000
_cell.angle_alpha   90.00
_cell.angle_beta   90.00
_cell.angle_gamma   90.00
#
_symmetry.space_group_name_H-M   'P 1'
#
loop_
_entity.id
_entity.type
_entity.pdbx_description
1 polymer ?
#
loop_
_entity_poly.entity_id
_entity_poly.type
_entity_poly.pdbx_seq_one_letter_code
_entity_poly.pdbx_strand_id
1 'polypeptide(L)'
;MTVTMDDLTPKIEIIFKKLAAAMIKAGAKGRVLYITKDETLTKNYEVKTYTSPVGITDITGQLKTDVEDIFDNGVKKVILFETKTGIDDVADALKKQKFDWMFTDIEDEQDKVAALAVELKKFALCYNVAKDSQYVINFTTPSATLQDGATVEDVRLLPYAIGIMAGCPYSKSILYKEIDKYKDVELPETLAEATCFYKFDEDLECVKFANGYTSLKSTGADTPEDFKKITYAECAKRVDVDLKYAFKKSYQGKFKNTYVHQQLFYDACKYGYFDKLVEAGILDGSYNNTIDTDVEAQRKMWLASGKTEAKDWDDETVKNMTYQSYVIPQIKVKFLDAMEDFKATVIMA
;
A
#
# COMPACT_ATOMS: atom_id res chain seq x y z
N MET A 1 24.37 16.05 40.33
CA MET A 1 23.17 15.24 40.22
C MET A 1 23.48 14.09 39.27
N THR A 2 23.57 12.88 39.78
CA THR A 2 23.80 11.69 38.96
C THR A 2 22.45 11.29 38.39
N VAL A 3 22.25 11.50 37.10
CA VAL A 3 21.03 11.04 36.40
C VAL A 3 21.14 9.52 36.33
N THR A 4 20.22 8.81 36.96
CA THR A 4 20.13 7.34 36.90
C THR A 4 19.42 6.91 35.63
N MET A 5 19.70 5.68 35.17
CA MET A 5 19.04 5.10 33.97
C MET A 5 17.50 5.16 34.08
N ASP A 6 16.93 5.05 35.26
CA ASP A 6 15.48 5.13 35.55
C ASP A 6 14.87 6.50 35.24
N ASP A 7 15.65 7.59 35.29
CA ASP A 7 15.18 8.93 34.92
C ASP A 7 15.05 9.15 33.39
N LEU A 8 15.68 8.33 32.59
CA LEU A 8 15.66 8.41 31.11
C LEU A 8 14.55 7.54 30.49
N THR A 9 14.17 6.46 31.15
CA THR A 9 13.22 5.48 30.63
C THR A 9 11.80 6.07 30.38
N PRO A 10 11.22 6.88 31.29
CA PRO A 10 9.89 7.47 31.05
C PRO A 10 9.88 8.50 29.91
N LYS A 11 10.96 9.27 29.74
CA LYS A 11 11.07 10.26 28.65
C LYS A 11 11.23 9.62 27.29
N ILE A 12 11.96 8.52 27.23
CA ILE A 12 12.14 7.74 25.99
C ILE A 12 10.82 7.06 25.61
N GLU A 13 10.11 6.48 26.56
CA GLU A 13 8.81 5.84 26.33
C GLU A 13 7.75 6.84 25.83
N ILE A 14 7.69 8.05 26.39
CA ILE A 14 6.78 9.12 25.93
C ILE A 14 7.11 9.58 24.51
N ILE A 15 8.39 9.70 24.16
CA ILE A 15 8.84 10.07 22.81
C ILE A 15 8.45 8.98 21.83
N PHE A 16 8.63 7.71 22.15
CA PHE A 16 8.31 6.58 21.28
C PHE A 16 6.80 6.43 21.08
N LYS A 17 5.98 6.52 22.12
CA LYS A 17 4.51 6.50 22.00
C LYS A 17 4.00 7.66 21.13
N LYS A 18 4.58 8.85 21.26
CA LYS A 18 4.22 10.00 20.43
C LYS A 18 4.69 9.85 18.97
N LEU A 19 5.87 9.30 18.76
CA LEU A 19 6.41 9.04 17.43
C LEU A 19 5.59 7.97 16.71
N ALA A 20 5.31 6.84 17.36
CA ALA A 20 4.50 5.76 16.80
C ALA A 20 3.06 6.23 16.51
N ALA A 21 2.45 7.05 17.37
CA ALA A 21 1.15 7.65 17.10
C ALA A 21 1.18 8.59 15.88
N ALA A 22 2.25 9.36 15.70
CA ALA A 22 2.44 10.21 14.55
C ALA A 22 2.68 9.39 13.27
N MET A 23 3.40 8.26 13.35
CA MET A 23 3.62 7.34 12.23
C MET A 23 2.31 6.74 11.71
N ILE A 24 1.46 6.24 12.59
CA ILE A 24 0.16 5.66 12.22
C ILE A 24 -0.74 6.72 11.58
N LYS A 25 -0.70 7.97 12.03
CA LYS A 25 -1.43 9.09 11.42
C LYS A 25 -0.83 9.55 10.09
N ALA A 26 0.50 9.50 9.95
CA ALA A 26 1.19 9.95 8.73
C ALA A 26 0.98 9.00 7.54
N GLY A 27 0.83 7.70 7.82
CA GLY A 27 0.52 6.69 6.81
C GLY A 27 -0.98 6.53 6.53
N ALA A 28 -1.79 7.58 6.67
CA ALA A 28 -3.20 7.51 6.32
C ALA A 28 -3.36 7.11 4.83
N LYS A 29 -4.00 5.95 4.61
CA LYS A 29 -4.39 5.44 3.30
C LYS A 29 -5.36 6.40 2.59
N GLY A 30 -5.40 6.33 1.26
CA GLY A 30 -6.42 7.02 0.48
C GLY A 30 -5.96 8.28 -0.24
N ARG A 31 -4.74 8.26 -0.80
CA ARG A 31 -4.29 9.28 -1.75
C ARG A 31 -4.22 8.67 -3.14
N VAL A 32 -5.11 9.10 -4.02
CA VAL A 32 -5.23 8.61 -5.39
C VAL A 32 -4.66 9.63 -6.36
N LEU A 33 -3.82 9.18 -7.29
CA LEU A 33 -3.40 9.92 -8.47
C LEU A 33 -4.26 9.46 -9.65
N TYR A 34 -5.08 10.35 -10.16
CA TYR A 34 -5.89 10.16 -11.36
C TYR A 34 -5.20 10.87 -12.53
N ILE A 35 -4.77 10.12 -13.52
CA ILE A 35 -4.11 10.62 -14.72
C ILE A 35 -5.12 10.57 -15.87
N THR A 36 -5.38 11.72 -16.49
CA THR A 36 -6.31 11.85 -17.62
C THR A 36 -5.73 12.73 -18.71
N LYS A 37 -6.27 12.64 -19.92
CA LYS A 37 -5.82 13.40 -21.07
C LYS A 37 -6.71 14.62 -21.32
N ASP A 38 -6.10 15.80 -21.46
CA ASP A 38 -6.75 17.00 -21.92
C ASP A 38 -5.91 17.70 -23.00
N GLU A 39 -6.26 17.52 -24.25
CA GLU A 39 -5.57 18.10 -25.42
C GLU A 39 -5.72 19.64 -25.51
N THR A 40 -6.66 20.22 -24.76
CA THR A 40 -6.91 21.66 -24.75
C THR A 40 -5.92 22.45 -23.89
N LEU A 41 -5.14 21.76 -23.06
CA LEU A 41 -4.15 22.39 -22.20
C LEU A 41 -3.16 23.25 -22.99
N THR A 42 -2.86 24.41 -22.47
CA THR A 42 -1.79 25.30 -23.01
C THR A 42 -0.39 24.85 -22.58
N LYS A 43 -0.30 24.09 -21.47
CA LYS A 43 0.94 23.50 -20.92
C LYS A 43 0.94 22.00 -21.19
N ASN A 44 2.09 21.34 -20.98
CA ASN A 44 2.19 19.90 -21.13
C ASN A 44 1.33 19.15 -20.11
N TYR A 45 1.11 19.72 -18.94
CA TYR A 45 0.24 19.15 -17.91
C TYR A 45 -0.29 20.22 -16.96
N GLU A 46 -1.38 19.87 -16.26
CA GLU A 46 -1.92 20.59 -15.11
C GLU A 46 -2.17 19.62 -13.95
N VAL A 47 -2.04 20.12 -12.70
CA VAL A 47 -2.26 19.31 -11.50
C VAL A 47 -3.23 20.04 -10.59
N LYS A 48 -4.36 19.39 -10.30
CA LYS A 48 -5.36 19.84 -9.34
C LYS A 48 -5.40 18.88 -8.16
N THR A 49 -5.72 19.37 -6.99
CA THR A 49 -5.74 18.54 -5.77
C THR A 49 -7.02 18.79 -5.01
N TYR A 50 -7.76 17.72 -4.76
CA TYR A 50 -9.01 17.72 -4.00
C TYR A 50 -8.86 16.93 -2.72
N THR A 51 -9.44 17.42 -1.62
CA THR A 51 -9.49 16.76 -0.31
C THR A 51 -10.93 16.52 0.16
N SER A 52 -11.89 16.91 -0.65
CA SER A 52 -13.32 16.73 -0.45
C SER A 52 -14.03 16.74 -1.80
N PRO A 53 -15.11 15.99 -1.98
CA PRO A 53 -15.95 16.09 -3.17
C PRO A 53 -16.78 17.37 -3.18
N VAL A 54 -16.98 18.00 -2.02
CA VAL A 54 -17.81 19.21 -1.89
C VAL A 54 -17.07 20.45 -2.40
N GLY A 55 -17.73 21.23 -3.26
CA GLY A 55 -17.19 22.49 -3.74
C GLY A 55 -16.26 22.39 -4.95
N ILE A 56 -16.23 21.26 -5.64
CA ILE A 56 -15.51 21.09 -6.91
C ILE A 56 -16.26 21.86 -7.99
N THR A 57 -15.69 22.95 -8.48
CA THR A 57 -16.29 23.85 -9.49
C THR A 57 -15.38 24.08 -10.71
N ASP A 58 -14.12 23.66 -10.63
CA ASP A 58 -13.08 23.85 -11.64
C ASP A 58 -12.97 22.69 -12.64
N ILE A 59 -13.78 21.65 -12.46
CA ILE A 59 -13.99 20.54 -13.38
C ILE A 59 -15.49 20.26 -13.52
N THR A 60 -15.91 19.72 -14.66
CA THR A 60 -17.33 19.46 -14.97
C THR A 60 -17.51 18.14 -15.70
N GLY A 61 -18.77 17.73 -15.92
CA GLY A 61 -19.10 16.54 -16.70
C GLY A 61 -18.55 15.26 -16.06
N GLN A 62 -18.13 14.33 -16.90
CA GLN A 62 -17.68 13.01 -16.46
C GLN A 62 -16.47 13.07 -15.52
N LEU A 63 -15.51 13.95 -15.79
CA LEU A 63 -14.33 14.09 -14.94
C LEU A 63 -14.67 14.45 -13.48
N LYS A 64 -15.71 15.29 -13.30
CA LYS A 64 -16.22 15.61 -11.97
C LYS A 64 -16.85 14.40 -11.31
N THR A 65 -17.71 13.67 -12.05
CA THR A 65 -18.32 12.42 -11.56
C THR A 65 -17.27 11.40 -11.14
N ASP A 66 -16.20 11.22 -11.93
CA ASP A 66 -15.11 10.30 -11.60
C ASP A 66 -14.39 10.67 -10.29
N VAL A 67 -14.12 11.97 -10.09
CA VAL A 67 -13.49 12.45 -8.84
C VAL A 67 -14.45 12.26 -7.65
N GLU A 68 -15.75 12.49 -7.81
CA GLU A 68 -16.76 12.24 -6.79
C GLU A 68 -16.84 10.74 -6.46
N ASP A 69 -16.89 9.87 -7.46
CA ASP A 69 -16.88 8.40 -7.32
C ASP A 69 -15.68 7.89 -6.50
N ILE A 70 -14.50 8.47 -6.73
CA ILE A 70 -13.30 8.12 -5.95
C ILE A 70 -13.49 8.47 -4.48
N PHE A 71 -14.10 9.61 -4.16
CA PHE A 71 -14.31 10.06 -2.79
C PHE A 71 -15.37 9.26 -2.04
N ASP A 72 -16.43 8.76 -2.71
CA ASP A 72 -17.57 8.07 -2.10
C ASP A 72 -17.17 6.85 -1.25
N ASN A 73 -15.98 6.32 -1.51
CA ASN A 73 -15.48 5.12 -0.84
C ASN A 73 -14.39 5.38 0.23
N GLY A 74 -14.29 6.62 0.73
CA GLY A 74 -13.42 6.96 1.86
C GLY A 74 -12.01 7.38 1.51
N VAL A 75 -11.73 7.65 0.25
CA VAL A 75 -10.50 8.31 -0.21
C VAL A 75 -10.39 9.70 0.41
N LYS A 76 -9.18 10.09 0.81
CA LYS A 76 -8.92 11.35 1.53
C LYS A 76 -8.33 12.44 0.67
N LYS A 77 -7.79 12.06 -0.47
CA LYS A 77 -7.14 13.00 -1.39
C LYS A 77 -7.12 12.44 -2.80
N VAL A 78 -7.59 13.23 -3.75
CA VAL A 78 -7.44 12.96 -5.17
C VAL A 78 -6.49 14.01 -5.76
N ILE A 79 -5.48 13.54 -6.48
CA ILE A 79 -4.56 14.34 -7.26
C ILE A 79 -4.95 14.09 -8.71
N LEU A 80 -5.65 15.02 -9.31
CA LEU A 80 -5.99 14.99 -10.73
C LEU A 80 -4.79 15.54 -11.51
N PHE A 81 -4.26 14.72 -12.39
CA PHE A 81 -3.14 15.06 -13.25
C PHE A 81 -3.59 14.99 -14.70
N GLU A 82 -3.83 16.15 -15.29
CA GLU A 82 -4.23 16.30 -16.68
C GLU A 82 -2.99 16.41 -17.54
N THR A 83 -2.81 15.53 -18.54
CA THR A 83 -1.69 15.57 -19.50
C THR A 83 -2.19 15.90 -20.88
N LYS A 84 -1.41 16.70 -21.64
CA LYS A 84 -1.76 17.07 -23.01
C LYS A 84 -1.51 15.92 -24.01
N THR A 85 -0.42 15.21 -23.84
CA THR A 85 0.11 14.28 -24.86
C THR A 85 0.10 12.83 -24.41
N GLY A 86 0.31 12.55 -23.11
CA GLY A 86 0.35 11.22 -22.54
C GLY A 86 1.35 11.10 -21.41
N ILE A 87 1.48 9.89 -20.85
CA ILE A 87 2.24 9.61 -19.62
C ILE A 87 3.75 9.77 -19.82
N ASP A 88 4.28 9.34 -20.96
CA ASP A 88 5.74 9.36 -21.20
C ASP A 88 6.33 10.76 -21.11
N ASP A 89 5.64 11.77 -21.65
CA ASP A 89 6.09 13.15 -21.68
C ASP A 89 6.07 13.84 -20.30
N VAL A 90 5.34 13.27 -19.35
CA VAL A 90 5.13 13.84 -18.01
C VAL A 90 5.60 12.93 -16.87
N ALA A 91 6.27 11.81 -17.18
CA ALA A 91 6.67 10.80 -16.20
C ALA A 91 7.46 11.40 -15.02
N ASP A 92 8.38 12.32 -15.25
CA ASP A 92 9.14 12.98 -14.18
C ASP A 92 8.29 13.89 -13.29
N ALA A 93 7.21 14.47 -13.83
CA ALA A 93 6.27 15.26 -13.04
C ALA A 93 5.35 14.37 -12.21
N LEU A 94 4.92 13.22 -12.75
CA LEU A 94 4.15 12.20 -12.03
C LEU A 94 4.94 11.65 -10.85
N LYS A 95 6.23 11.34 -11.02
CA LYS A 95 7.12 10.84 -9.96
C LYS A 95 7.26 11.79 -8.76
N LYS A 96 7.02 13.07 -8.94
CA LYS A 96 7.07 14.09 -7.88
C LYS A 96 5.79 14.15 -7.05
N GLN A 97 4.70 13.52 -7.49
CA GLN A 97 3.43 13.54 -6.77
C GLN A 97 3.46 12.60 -5.56
N LYS A 98 2.72 12.97 -4.50
CA LYS A 98 2.64 12.18 -3.26
C LYS A 98 1.31 11.43 -3.19
N PHE A 99 1.30 10.21 -3.67
CA PHE A 99 0.13 9.33 -3.74
C PHE A 99 0.47 7.92 -3.21
N ASP A 100 -0.57 7.11 -3.03
CA ASP A 100 -0.47 5.71 -2.65
C ASP A 100 -0.94 4.79 -3.78
N TRP A 101 -2.03 5.19 -4.44
CA TRP A 101 -2.65 4.51 -5.55
C TRP A 101 -2.69 5.41 -6.79
N MET A 102 -2.66 4.81 -7.98
CA MET A 102 -2.81 5.52 -9.24
C MET A 102 -3.64 4.73 -10.24
N PHE A 103 -4.24 5.44 -11.19
CA PHE A 103 -4.91 4.88 -12.36
C PHE A 103 -4.98 5.92 -13.47
N THR A 104 -5.40 5.49 -14.66
CA THR A 104 -5.71 6.36 -15.79
C THR A 104 -7.00 5.92 -16.47
N ASP A 105 -7.75 6.86 -17.02
CA ASP A 105 -8.87 6.61 -17.94
C ASP A 105 -8.43 6.62 -19.43
N ILE A 106 -7.14 6.76 -19.69
CA ILE A 106 -6.58 6.67 -21.04
C ILE A 106 -6.40 5.20 -21.37
N GLU A 107 -7.20 4.69 -22.30
CA GLU A 107 -7.32 3.27 -22.60
C GLU A 107 -6.00 2.66 -23.09
N ASP A 108 -5.29 3.33 -24.00
CA ASP A 108 -4.04 2.87 -24.61
C ASP A 108 -2.78 3.10 -23.75
N GLU A 109 -2.92 3.66 -22.54
CA GLU A 109 -1.79 3.93 -21.65
C GLU A 109 -1.80 3.10 -20.35
N GLN A 110 -2.66 2.08 -20.23
CA GLN A 110 -2.77 1.22 -19.07
C GLN A 110 -1.44 0.52 -18.72
N ASP A 111 -0.73 0.01 -19.71
CA ASP A 111 0.60 -0.63 -19.54
C ASP A 111 1.66 0.34 -19.01
N LYS A 112 1.59 1.62 -19.38
CA LYS A 112 2.53 2.65 -18.90
C LYS A 112 2.29 2.97 -17.43
N VAL A 113 1.03 3.05 -16.99
CA VAL A 113 0.68 3.19 -15.57
C VAL A 113 1.17 1.98 -14.78
N ALA A 114 0.96 0.76 -15.29
CA ALA A 114 1.46 -0.45 -14.66
C ALA A 114 3.00 -0.46 -14.53
N ALA A 115 3.72 -0.05 -15.56
CA ALA A 115 5.18 0.05 -15.53
C ALA A 115 5.65 1.10 -14.50
N LEU A 116 5.01 2.27 -14.47
CA LEU A 116 5.30 3.34 -13.52
C LEU A 116 5.01 2.89 -12.07
N ALA A 117 3.94 2.13 -11.84
CA ALA A 117 3.60 1.57 -10.53
C ALA A 117 4.70 0.66 -9.99
N VAL A 118 5.23 -0.22 -10.83
CA VAL A 118 6.34 -1.13 -10.49
C VAL A 118 7.61 -0.34 -10.18
N GLU A 119 7.97 0.64 -11.02
CA GLU A 119 9.13 1.50 -10.82
C GLU A 119 9.07 2.25 -9.49
N LEU A 120 7.92 2.85 -9.18
CA LEU A 120 7.72 3.66 -7.97
C LEU A 120 7.38 2.83 -6.74
N LYS A 121 7.12 1.53 -6.91
CA LYS A 121 6.59 0.65 -5.86
C LYS A 121 5.32 1.25 -5.22
N LYS A 122 4.38 1.69 -6.07
CA LYS A 122 3.06 2.23 -5.73
C LYS A 122 1.99 1.34 -6.34
N PHE A 123 0.79 1.34 -5.78
CA PHE A 123 -0.30 0.55 -6.32
C PHE A 123 -0.94 1.23 -7.53
N ALA A 124 -1.24 0.44 -8.56
CA ALA A 124 -2.03 0.88 -9.69
C ALA A 124 -3.20 -0.06 -9.96
N LEU A 125 -4.35 0.53 -10.27
CA LEU A 125 -5.47 -0.16 -10.84
C LEU A 125 -5.43 0.07 -12.35
N CYS A 126 -5.30 -1.01 -13.12
CA CYS A 126 -5.18 -0.98 -14.58
C CYS A 126 -6.25 -1.89 -15.20
N TYR A 127 -6.79 -1.47 -16.33
CA TYR A 127 -7.78 -2.24 -17.06
C TYR A 127 -7.10 -3.19 -18.06
N ASN A 128 -7.39 -4.49 -17.95
CA ASN A 128 -6.88 -5.56 -18.84
C ASN A 128 -5.35 -5.60 -18.99
N VAL A 129 -4.58 -5.32 -17.93
CA VAL A 129 -3.11 -5.37 -17.93
C VAL A 129 -2.59 -6.54 -17.12
N ALA A 130 -2.05 -7.55 -17.77
CA ALA A 130 -1.48 -8.75 -17.15
C ALA A 130 0.01 -8.56 -16.73
N LYS A 131 0.31 -7.55 -15.94
CA LYS A 131 1.67 -7.28 -15.43
C LYS A 131 1.95 -8.13 -14.20
N ASP A 132 2.95 -9.02 -14.24
CA ASP A 132 3.33 -9.84 -13.07
C ASP A 132 3.94 -8.98 -11.97
N SER A 133 3.11 -8.49 -11.04
CA SER A 133 3.54 -7.57 -9.98
C SER A 133 2.53 -7.46 -8.84
N GLN A 134 3.03 -7.42 -7.60
CA GLN A 134 2.25 -7.11 -6.40
C GLN A 134 1.74 -5.65 -6.34
N TYR A 135 2.25 -4.78 -7.20
CA TYR A 135 1.89 -3.36 -7.23
C TYR A 135 0.84 -3.03 -8.28
N VAL A 136 0.46 -3.98 -9.11
CA VAL A 136 -0.54 -3.80 -10.17
C VAL A 136 -1.75 -4.66 -9.88
N ILE A 137 -2.93 -4.09 -10.02
CA ILE A 137 -4.20 -4.80 -9.98
C ILE A 137 -4.76 -4.80 -11.40
N ASN A 138 -4.91 -5.99 -11.97
CA ASN A 138 -5.50 -6.19 -13.29
C ASN A 138 -7.01 -6.29 -13.15
N PHE A 139 -7.72 -5.21 -13.42
CA PHE A 139 -9.17 -5.16 -13.38
C PHE A 139 -9.75 -5.57 -14.74
N THR A 140 -10.72 -6.48 -14.74
CA THR A 140 -11.18 -7.13 -15.97
C THR A 140 -12.70 -7.17 -16.16
N THR A 141 -13.49 -6.46 -15.35
CA THR A 141 -14.95 -6.34 -15.56
C THR A 141 -15.21 -5.59 -16.85
N PRO A 142 -15.93 -6.18 -17.83
CA PRO A 142 -16.18 -5.51 -19.11
C PRO A 142 -17.18 -4.35 -18.97
N SER A 143 -18.28 -4.58 -18.27
CA SER A 143 -19.33 -3.57 -18.10
C SER A 143 -20.07 -3.74 -16.78
N ALA A 144 -20.72 -2.65 -16.35
CA ALA A 144 -21.65 -2.63 -15.23
C ALA A 144 -22.87 -1.79 -15.56
N THR A 145 -24.03 -2.22 -15.08
CA THR A 145 -25.29 -1.50 -15.26
C THR A 145 -25.60 -0.66 -14.03
N LEU A 146 -25.77 0.65 -14.19
CA LEU A 146 -26.17 1.57 -13.14
C LEU A 146 -27.62 1.33 -12.68
N GLN A 147 -27.99 1.91 -11.55
CA GLN A 147 -29.36 1.78 -11.00
C GLN A 147 -30.44 2.34 -11.95
N ASP A 148 -30.14 3.35 -12.76
CA ASP A 148 -31.00 3.93 -13.76
C ASP A 148 -31.11 3.14 -15.08
N GLY A 149 -30.29 2.09 -15.22
CA GLY A 149 -30.23 1.22 -16.39
C GLY A 149 -29.15 1.61 -17.44
N ALA A 150 -28.42 2.68 -17.25
CA ALA A 150 -27.30 3.01 -18.12
C ALA A 150 -26.14 2.04 -17.93
N THR A 151 -25.34 1.80 -18.98
CA THR A 151 -24.16 0.93 -18.93
C THR A 151 -22.89 1.77 -18.83
N VAL A 152 -21.97 1.33 -17.98
CA VAL A 152 -20.60 1.86 -17.85
C VAL A 152 -19.65 0.74 -18.25
N GLU A 153 -18.68 1.04 -19.11
CA GLU A 153 -17.79 0.05 -19.72
C GLU A 153 -16.32 0.35 -19.46
N ASP A 154 -15.49 -0.69 -19.48
CA ASP A 154 -14.02 -0.66 -19.54
C ASP A 154 -13.37 0.25 -18.48
N VAL A 155 -12.45 1.10 -18.91
CA VAL A 155 -11.69 2.04 -18.05
C VAL A 155 -12.57 3.01 -17.26
N ARG A 156 -13.83 3.18 -17.68
CA ARG A 156 -14.81 4.04 -17.00
C ARG A 156 -15.29 3.46 -15.67
N LEU A 157 -15.04 2.16 -15.41
CA LEU A 157 -15.29 1.50 -14.12
C LEU A 157 -14.21 1.79 -13.08
N LEU A 158 -12.99 2.18 -13.52
CA LEU A 158 -11.83 2.33 -12.66
C LEU A 158 -11.97 3.41 -11.56
N PRO A 159 -12.59 4.59 -11.80
CA PRO A 159 -12.74 5.61 -10.76
C PRO A 159 -13.43 5.11 -9.50
N TYR A 160 -14.54 4.40 -9.65
CA TYR A 160 -15.26 3.85 -8.51
C TYR A 160 -14.53 2.68 -7.86
N ALA A 161 -13.94 1.80 -8.68
CA ALA A 161 -13.16 0.64 -8.21
C ALA A 161 -11.95 1.08 -7.38
N ILE A 162 -11.16 2.05 -7.86
CA ILE A 162 -9.99 2.54 -7.12
C ILE A 162 -10.41 3.28 -5.84
N GLY A 163 -11.55 3.94 -5.86
CA GLY A 163 -12.14 4.55 -4.67
C GLY A 163 -12.30 3.52 -3.54
N ILE A 164 -12.90 2.36 -3.84
CA ILE A 164 -13.05 1.26 -2.89
C ILE A 164 -11.68 0.73 -2.44
N MET A 165 -10.77 0.43 -3.38
CA MET A 165 -9.45 -0.13 -3.06
C MET A 165 -8.61 0.82 -2.19
N ALA A 166 -8.48 2.06 -2.62
CA ALA A 166 -7.69 3.07 -1.91
C ALA A 166 -8.34 3.52 -0.59
N GLY A 167 -9.66 3.46 -0.48
CA GLY A 167 -10.43 3.80 0.71
C GLY A 167 -10.56 2.67 1.72
N CYS A 168 -10.38 1.40 1.31
CA CYS A 168 -10.54 0.23 2.17
C CYS A 168 -9.59 0.28 3.38
N PRO A 169 -10.06 0.13 4.63
CA PRO A 169 -9.18 0.06 5.81
C PRO A 169 -8.22 -1.14 5.72
N TYR A 170 -7.00 -0.99 6.25
CA TYR A 170 -6.00 -2.07 6.28
C TYR A 170 -6.43 -3.32 7.06
N SER A 171 -7.42 -3.21 7.95
CA SER A 171 -7.99 -4.32 8.72
C SER A 171 -9.15 -5.03 8.01
N LYS A 172 -9.43 -4.70 6.76
CA LYS A 172 -10.52 -5.28 5.97
C LYS A 172 -10.03 -5.65 4.57
N SER A 173 -10.75 -6.57 3.93
CA SER A 173 -10.62 -6.85 2.50
C SER A 173 -11.61 -6.00 1.71
N ILE A 174 -11.32 -5.72 0.45
CA ILE A 174 -12.26 -5.02 -0.46
C ILE A 174 -13.57 -5.80 -0.66
N LEU A 175 -13.57 -7.10 -0.37
CA LEU A 175 -14.75 -7.98 -0.51
C LEU A 175 -15.89 -7.65 0.47
N TYR A 176 -15.59 -6.88 1.54
CA TYR A 176 -16.64 -6.48 2.50
C TYR A 176 -17.61 -5.46 1.93
N LYS A 177 -17.22 -4.77 0.85
CA LYS A 177 -17.97 -3.62 0.32
C LYS A 177 -19.05 -4.08 -0.66
N GLU A 178 -20.28 -3.78 -0.33
CA GLU A 178 -21.39 -3.82 -1.26
C GLU A 178 -21.35 -2.60 -2.18
N ILE A 179 -21.58 -2.80 -3.47
CA ILE A 179 -21.45 -1.78 -4.51
C ILE A 179 -22.84 -1.34 -4.97
N ASP A 180 -23.42 -0.41 -4.23
CA ASP A 180 -24.79 0.08 -4.47
C ASP A 180 -24.93 0.88 -5.79
N LYS A 181 -23.82 1.31 -6.38
CA LYS A 181 -23.81 2.07 -7.63
C LYS A 181 -24.32 1.25 -8.81
N TYR A 182 -24.03 -0.03 -8.82
CA TYR A 182 -24.37 -0.93 -9.92
C TYR A 182 -25.43 -1.93 -9.48
N LYS A 183 -26.42 -2.18 -10.35
CA LYS A 183 -27.44 -3.22 -10.12
C LYS A 183 -27.04 -4.57 -10.71
N ASP A 184 -26.14 -4.59 -11.71
CA ASP A 184 -25.67 -5.79 -12.39
C ASP A 184 -24.32 -5.55 -13.03
N VAL A 185 -23.58 -6.62 -13.38
CA VAL A 185 -22.28 -6.60 -14.03
C VAL A 185 -22.13 -7.74 -15.01
N GLU A 186 -21.41 -7.48 -16.09
CA GLU A 186 -20.95 -8.52 -17.01
C GLU A 186 -19.65 -9.15 -16.48
N LEU A 187 -19.59 -10.48 -16.52
CA LEU A 187 -18.40 -11.21 -16.14
C LEU A 187 -17.38 -11.23 -17.29
N PRO A 188 -16.07 -11.22 -16.98
CA PRO A 188 -15.04 -11.41 -18.01
C PRO A 188 -15.26 -12.73 -18.75
N GLU A 189 -15.08 -12.74 -20.08
CA GLU A 189 -15.18 -13.95 -20.90
C GLU A 189 -14.23 -15.07 -20.44
N THR A 190 -13.07 -14.69 -19.93
CA THR A 190 -12.06 -15.62 -19.40
C THR A 190 -11.67 -15.20 -17.98
N LEU A 191 -11.96 -16.08 -17.02
CA LEU A 191 -11.51 -15.93 -15.64
C LEU A 191 -10.05 -16.38 -15.55
N ALA A 192 -9.13 -15.43 -15.57
CA ALA A 192 -7.71 -15.70 -15.45
C ALA A 192 -7.22 -15.55 -13.99
N GLU A 193 -6.16 -16.29 -13.64
CA GLU A 193 -5.47 -16.07 -12.37
C GLU A 193 -4.90 -14.65 -12.29
N ALA A 194 -4.79 -14.13 -11.08
CA ALA A 194 -4.24 -12.80 -10.81
C ALA A 194 -4.99 -11.64 -11.50
N THR A 195 -6.31 -11.75 -11.56
CA THR A 195 -7.24 -10.70 -12.02
C THR A 195 -8.18 -10.32 -10.88
N CYS A 196 -8.71 -9.10 -10.95
CA CYS A 196 -9.71 -8.58 -10.04
C CYS A 196 -10.90 -8.10 -10.87
N PHE A 197 -12.11 -8.42 -10.45
CA PHE A 197 -13.33 -8.07 -11.18
C PHE A 197 -14.54 -8.00 -10.24
N TYR A 198 -15.60 -7.39 -10.71
CA TYR A 198 -16.89 -7.39 -10.03
C TYR A 198 -17.70 -8.65 -10.37
N LYS A 199 -18.54 -9.06 -9.44
CA LYS A 199 -19.57 -10.07 -9.65
C LYS A 199 -20.88 -9.63 -9.00
N PHE A 200 -22.00 -10.09 -9.51
CA PHE A 200 -23.26 -10.06 -8.79
C PHE A 200 -23.30 -11.22 -7.80
N ASP A 201 -23.63 -10.92 -6.56
CA ASP A 201 -23.79 -11.90 -5.48
C ASP A 201 -25.30 -12.16 -5.32
N GLU A 202 -25.76 -13.35 -5.73
CA GLU A 202 -27.18 -13.71 -5.74
C GLU A 202 -27.76 -13.81 -4.31
N ASP A 203 -26.96 -14.25 -3.33
CA ASP A 203 -27.40 -14.40 -1.95
C ASP A 203 -27.58 -13.05 -1.25
N LEU A 204 -26.78 -12.07 -1.59
CA LEU A 204 -26.81 -10.72 -1.03
C LEU A 204 -27.52 -9.71 -1.92
N GLU A 205 -27.93 -10.13 -3.13
CA GLU A 205 -28.62 -9.30 -4.13
C GLU A 205 -27.88 -7.98 -4.44
N CYS A 206 -26.54 -8.03 -4.49
CA CYS A 206 -25.71 -6.86 -4.72
C CYS A 206 -24.46 -7.17 -5.55
N VAL A 207 -23.89 -6.13 -6.15
CA VAL A 207 -22.58 -6.23 -6.82
C VAL A 207 -21.45 -6.13 -5.78
N LYS A 208 -20.41 -6.96 -5.93
CA LYS A 208 -19.22 -6.98 -5.08
C LYS A 208 -17.97 -7.26 -5.90
N PHE A 209 -16.80 -7.07 -5.31
CA PHE A 209 -15.58 -7.65 -5.84
C PHE A 209 -15.62 -9.18 -5.71
N ALA A 210 -15.27 -9.88 -6.78
CA ALA A 210 -15.19 -11.34 -6.78
C ALA A 210 -13.98 -11.84 -5.98
N ASN A 211 -12.90 -11.08 -5.98
CA ASN A 211 -11.66 -11.37 -5.26
C ASN A 211 -10.87 -10.08 -4.97
N GLY A 212 -9.79 -10.20 -4.17
CA GLY A 212 -8.87 -9.13 -3.81
C GLY A 212 -7.43 -9.43 -4.23
N TYR A 213 -7.20 -9.86 -5.49
CA TYR A 213 -5.88 -10.26 -5.95
C TYR A 213 -5.12 -9.15 -6.68
N THR A 214 -3.80 -9.14 -6.47
CA THR A 214 -2.85 -8.40 -7.29
C THR A 214 -2.59 -9.19 -8.59
N SER A 215 -1.89 -8.60 -9.55
CA SER A 215 -1.51 -9.30 -10.78
C SER A 215 -0.24 -10.17 -10.64
N LEU A 216 0.24 -10.40 -9.42
CA LEU A 216 1.41 -11.22 -9.12
C LEU A 216 1.12 -12.69 -9.43
N LYS A 217 1.98 -13.30 -10.25
CA LYS A 217 1.97 -14.73 -10.60
C LYS A 217 3.22 -15.43 -10.09
N SER A 218 4.39 -14.84 -10.37
CA SER A 218 5.69 -15.39 -10.00
C SER A 218 6.05 -15.05 -8.57
N THR A 219 6.20 -16.08 -7.75
CA THR A 219 6.55 -15.95 -6.32
C THR A 219 7.99 -16.38 -6.05
N GLY A 220 8.58 -15.87 -4.99
CA GLY A 220 9.96 -16.16 -4.59
C GLY A 220 10.28 -15.58 -3.21
N ALA A 221 11.56 -15.59 -2.82
CA ALA A 221 11.98 -15.09 -1.53
C ALA A 221 11.63 -13.61 -1.28
N ASP A 222 11.72 -12.79 -2.32
CA ASP A 222 11.43 -11.34 -2.26
C ASP A 222 9.97 -11.01 -2.59
N THR A 223 9.22 -11.99 -3.13
CA THR A 223 7.81 -11.87 -3.52
C THR A 223 7.04 -13.08 -3.02
N PRO A 224 6.77 -13.18 -1.70
CA PRO A 224 6.03 -14.29 -1.12
C PRO A 224 4.61 -14.39 -1.70
N GLU A 225 4.03 -15.58 -1.63
CA GLU A 225 2.71 -15.88 -2.18
C GLU A 225 1.61 -14.99 -1.58
N ASP A 226 1.75 -14.61 -0.32
CA ASP A 226 0.84 -13.70 0.37
C ASP A 226 0.62 -12.38 -0.39
N PHE A 227 1.62 -11.91 -1.15
CA PHE A 227 1.52 -10.68 -1.93
C PHE A 227 0.64 -10.80 -3.19
N LYS A 228 0.12 -11.97 -3.48
CA LYS A 228 -0.99 -12.14 -4.42
C LYS A 228 -2.27 -11.46 -3.92
N LYS A 229 -2.43 -11.30 -2.59
CA LYS A 229 -3.55 -10.56 -2.00
C LYS A 229 -3.21 -9.08 -1.82
N ILE A 230 -4.11 -8.20 -2.25
CA ILE A 230 -3.98 -6.74 -2.11
C ILE A 230 -3.75 -6.36 -0.64
N THR A 231 -4.49 -6.96 0.28
CA THR A 231 -4.41 -6.67 1.72
C THR A 231 -2.99 -6.86 2.27
N TYR A 232 -2.34 -7.99 1.95
CA TYR A 232 -0.98 -8.26 2.39
C TYR A 232 0.04 -7.34 1.75
N ALA A 233 -0.05 -7.13 0.43
CA ALA A 233 0.86 -6.24 -0.30
C ALA A 233 0.78 -4.81 0.23
N GLU A 234 -0.42 -4.30 0.51
CA GLU A 234 -0.62 -2.97 1.09
C GLU A 234 -0.11 -2.87 2.53
N CYS A 235 -0.38 -3.87 3.39
CA CYS A 235 0.08 -3.87 4.77
C CYS A 235 1.62 -3.90 4.84
N ALA A 236 2.26 -4.74 4.04
CA ALA A 236 3.73 -4.78 3.94
C ALA A 236 4.30 -3.45 3.44
N LYS A 237 3.68 -2.85 2.41
CA LYS A 237 4.07 -1.54 1.91
C LYS A 237 3.91 -0.44 2.95
N ARG A 238 2.84 -0.50 3.75
CA ARG A 238 2.62 0.40 4.87
C ARG A 238 3.76 0.36 5.87
N VAL A 239 4.12 -0.84 6.34
CA VAL A 239 5.22 -1.03 7.29
C VAL A 239 6.53 -0.46 6.72
N ASP A 240 6.86 -0.77 5.46
CA ASP A 240 8.06 -0.24 4.78
C ASP A 240 8.10 1.30 4.79
N VAL A 241 7.01 1.95 4.40
CA VAL A 241 6.92 3.41 4.33
C VAL A 241 7.00 4.05 5.72
N ASP A 242 6.27 3.52 6.68
CA ASP A 242 6.19 4.10 8.04
C ASP A 242 7.53 3.98 8.77
N LEU A 243 8.21 2.82 8.68
CA LEU A 243 9.52 2.63 9.29
C LEU A 243 10.59 3.52 8.66
N LYS A 244 10.63 3.60 7.33
CA LYS A 244 11.55 4.50 6.62
C LYS A 244 11.32 5.97 6.98
N TYR A 245 10.06 6.38 7.09
CA TYR A 245 9.71 7.74 7.49
C TYR A 245 10.16 8.03 8.92
N ALA A 246 9.92 7.12 9.86
CA ALA A 246 10.32 7.26 11.25
C ALA A 246 11.85 7.34 11.38
N PHE A 247 12.55 6.45 10.70
CA PHE A 247 14.01 6.46 10.70
C PHE A 247 14.56 7.80 10.18
N LYS A 248 14.10 8.24 9.01
CA LYS A 248 14.52 9.52 8.40
C LYS A 248 14.23 10.71 9.31
N LYS A 249 13.03 10.76 9.89
CA LYS A 249 12.58 11.91 10.68
C LYS A 249 13.29 12.01 12.02
N SER A 250 13.59 10.88 12.68
CA SER A 250 13.93 10.88 14.11
C SER A 250 15.33 10.34 14.42
N TYR A 251 15.94 9.57 13.53
CA TYR A 251 17.22 8.90 13.77
C TYR A 251 18.32 9.28 12.79
N GLN A 252 18.00 9.36 11.51
CA GLN A 252 18.98 9.58 10.45
C GLN A 252 19.81 10.86 10.68
N GLY A 253 21.12 10.72 10.82
CA GLY A 253 22.06 11.83 11.04
C GLY A 253 22.03 12.43 12.44
N LYS A 254 21.10 12.00 13.34
CA LYS A 254 20.97 12.53 14.71
C LYS A 254 21.74 11.73 15.74
N PHE A 255 21.94 10.45 15.51
CA PHE A 255 22.64 9.55 16.42
C PHE A 255 23.86 8.94 15.72
N LYS A 256 24.89 8.65 16.51
CA LYS A 256 26.00 7.81 16.04
C LYS A 256 25.55 6.37 15.92
N ASN A 257 26.03 5.65 14.92
CA ASN A 257 25.67 4.26 14.70
C ASN A 257 26.34 3.36 15.73
N THR A 258 25.65 3.08 16.81
CA THR A 258 26.00 2.10 17.84
C THR A 258 24.85 1.14 18.03
N TYR A 259 25.10 -0.07 18.51
CA TYR A 259 24.04 -1.05 18.77
C TYR A 259 22.99 -0.50 19.75
N VAL A 260 23.39 0.21 20.78
CA VAL A 260 22.46 0.87 21.72
C VAL A 260 21.51 1.84 21.03
N HIS A 261 22.00 2.66 20.10
CA HIS A 261 21.14 3.58 19.36
C HIS A 261 20.24 2.84 18.34
N GLN A 262 20.70 1.73 17.78
CA GLN A 262 19.87 0.87 16.94
C GLN A 262 18.73 0.24 17.78
N GLN A 263 19.02 -0.24 18.99
CA GLN A 263 18.01 -0.78 19.90
C GLN A 263 16.93 0.26 20.25
N LEU A 264 17.28 1.52 20.48
CA LEU A 264 16.28 2.57 20.69
C LEU A 264 15.28 2.68 19.51
N PHE A 265 15.76 2.53 18.27
CA PHE A 265 14.87 2.52 17.11
C PHE A 265 14.04 1.24 17.04
N TYR A 266 14.65 0.09 17.30
CA TYR A 266 13.97 -1.21 17.28
C TYR A 266 12.88 -1.31 18.35
N ASP A 267 13.16 -0.83 19.56
CA ASP A 267 12.16 -0.80 20.64
C ASP A 267 11.00 0.14 20.31
N ALA A 268 11.28 1.30 19.70
CA ALA A 268 10.22 2.18 19.22
C ALA A 268 9.33 1.52 18.17
N CYS A 269 9.91 0.75 17.26
CA CYS A 269 9.16 0.01 16.26
C CYS A 269 8.35 -1.11 16.91
N LYS A 270 8.95 -1.92 17.78
CA LYS A 270 8.31 -3.05 18.43
C LYS A 270 7.18 -2.60 19.36
N TYR A 271 7.50 -1.85 20.39
CA TYR A 271 6.57 -1.50 21.47
C TYR A 271 5.70 -0.26 21.16
N GLY A 272 6.08 0.54 20.20
CA GLY A 272 5.34 1.73 19.83
C GLY A 272 4.53 1.61 18.56
N TYR A 273 5.03 0.88 17.54
CA TYR A 273 4.41 0.79 16.23
C TYR A 273 3.72 -0.56 15.99
N PHE A 274 4.42 -1.70 16.21
CA PHE A 274 3.81 -3.01 15.98
C PHE A 274 2.65 -3.30 16.93
N ASP A 275 2.76 -2.91 18.21
CA ASP A 275 1.63 -3.05 19.15
C ASP A 275 0.38 -2.33 18.65
N LYS A 276 0.52 -1.15 18.04
CA LYS A 276 -0.61 -0.43 17.46
C LYS A 276 -1.15 -1.07 16.19
N LEU A 277 -0.32 -1.74 15.41
CA LEU A 277 -0.79 -2.52 14.28
C LEU A 277 -1.57 -3.76 14.75
N VAL A 278 -1.18 -4.34 15.89
CA VAL A 278 -1.94 -5.41 16.56
C VAL A 278 -3.30 -4.88 17.05
N GLU A 279 -3.32 -3.76 17.77
CA GLU A 279 -4.56 -3.10 18.23
C GLU A 279 -5.50 -2.75 17.06
N ALA A 280 -4.93 -2.40 15.91
CA ALA A 280 -5.68 -2.09 14.69
C ALA A 280 -6.13 -3.32 13.89
N GLY A 281 -5.83 -4.55 14.35
CA GLY A 281 -6.16 -5.79 13.66
C GLY A 281 -5.40 -5.99 12.34
N ILE A 282 -4.18 -5.47 12.23
CA ILE A 282 -3.31 -5.60 11.05
C ILE A 282 -2.26 -6.69 11.26
N LEU A 283 -1.68 -6.76 12.46
CA LEU A 283 -0.73 -7.80 12.85
C LEU A 283 -1.37 -8.78 13.84
N ASP A 284 -0.93 -10.04 13.75
CA ASP A 284 -1.33 -11.09 14.69
C ASP A 284 -0.69 -10.86 16.07
N GLY A 285 -1.51 -10.59 17.08
CA GLY A 285 -1.05 -10.40 18.46
C GLY A 285 -0.57 -11.68 19.15
N SER A 286 -0.90 -12.85 18.61
CA SER A 286 -0.40 -14.15 19.12
C SER A 286 1.01 -14.47 18.59
N TYR A 287 1.45 -13.78 17.56
CA TYR A 287 2.78 -13.94 16.97
C TYR A 287 3.78 -12.98 17.62
N ASN A 288 5.01 -13.45 17.83
CA ASN A 288 6.09 -12.58 18.34
C ASN A 288 6.62 -11.67 17.22
N ASN A 289 5.94 -10.54 16.99
CA ASN A 289 6.35 -9.52 16.03
C ASN A 289 7.64 -8.85 16.51
N THR A 290 8.73 -8.97 15.75
CA THR A 290 10.06 -8.50 16.16
C THR A 290 10.76 -7.70 15.08
N ILE A 291 11.68 -6.85 15.54
CA ILE A 291 12.68 -6.17 14.74
C ILE A 291 13.99 -6.20 15.53
N ASP A 292 15.07 -6.61 14.89
CA ASP A 292 16.41 -6.63 15.47
C ASP A 292 17.44 -6.53 14.34
N THR A 293 18.71 -6.41 14.67
CA THR A 293 19.80 -6.42 13.69
C THR A 293 19.80 -7.72 12.89
N ASP A 294 19.84 -7.61 11.57
CA ASP A 294 20.12 -8.75 10.68
C ASP A 294 21.59 -9.14 10.80
N VAL A 295 21.86 -10.11 11.67
CA VAL A 295 23.20 -10.58 11.99
C VAL A 295 23.92 -11.11 10.75
N GLU A 296 23.23 -11.89 9.94
CA GLU A 296 23.82 -12.49 8.74
C GLU A 296 24.15 -11.44 7.68
N ALA A 297 23.24 -10.48 7.45
CA ALA A 297 23.51 -9.40 6.53
C ALA A 297 24.64 -8.50 7.01
N GLN A 298 24.69 -8.16 8.30
CA GLN A 298 25.77 -7.34 8.87
C GLN A 298 27.13 -8.07 8.83
N ARG A 299 27.17 -9.36 9.13
CA ARG A 299 28.36 -10.21 9.01
C ARG A 299 28.87 -10.25 7.57
N LYS A 300 28.00 -10.44 6.60
CA LYS A 300 28.36 -10.42 5.17
C LYS A 300 28.98 -9.09 4.75
N MET A 301 28.47 -7.96 5.25
CA MET A 301 29.07 -6.65 4.95
C MET A 301 30.48 -6.52 5.53
N TRP A 302 30.74 -6.99 6.74
CA TRP A 302 32.09 -7.01 7.32
C TRP A 302 33.04 -7.89 6.53
N LEU A 303 32.64 -9.09 6.15
CA LEU A 303 33.43 -10.01 5.31
C LEU A 303 33.73 -9.38 3.95
N ALA A 304 32.79 -8.76 3.31
CA ALA A 304 32.93 -8.05 2.03
C ALA A 304 33.89 -6.86 2.14
N SER A 305 34.03 -6.25 3.31
CA SER A 305 34.99 -5.17 3.58
C SER A 305 36.44 -5.67 3.85
N GLY A 306 36.67 -7.00 3.82
CA GLY A 306 37.97 -7.62 4.07
C GLY A 306 38.23 -8.00 5.52
N LYS A 307 37.23 -7.84 6.41
CA LYS A 307 37.37 -8.23 7.83
C LYS A 307 37.06 -9.72 8.02
N THR A 308 38.03 -10.56 7.72
CA THR A 308 37.86 -12.03 7.65
C THR A 308 37.51 -12.69 8.99
N GLU A 309 37.93 -12.09 10.13
CA GLU A 309 37.57 -12.58 11.47
C GLU A 309 36.07 -12.49 11.78
N ALA A 310 35.29 -11.72 11.01
CA ALA A 310 33.85 -11.61 11.19
C ALA A 310 33.09 -12.94 10.99
N LYS A 311 33.71 -13.91 10.31
CA LYS A 311 33.17 -15.27 10.17
C LYS A 311 33.03 -16.02 11.51
N ASP A 312 33.97 -15.73 12.44
CA ASP A 312 34.09 -16.41 13.71
C ASP A 312 33.43 -15.66 14.88
N TRP A 313 32.87 -14.46 14.63
CA TRP A 313 32.13 -13.70 15.64
C TRP A 313 30.81 -14.38 16.02
N ASP A 314 30.50 -14.36 17.29
CA ASP A 314 29.14 -14.71 17.74
C ASP A 314 28.12 -13.60 17.38
N ASP A 315 26.86 -13.89 17.53
CA ASP A 315 25.78 -12.97 17.14
C ASP A 315 25.79 -11.68 17.96
N GLU A 316 26.16 -11.75 19.24
CA GLU A 316 26.28 -10.57 20.10
C GLU A 316 27.41 -9.66 19.64
N THR A 317 28.56 -10.24 19.32
CA THR A 317 29.70 -9.50 18.75
C THR A 317 29.31 -8.84 17.43
N VAL A 318 28.63 -9.56 16.53
CA VAL A 318 28.18 -8.98 15.26
C VAL A 318 27.27 -7.79 15.51
N LYS A 319 26.28 -7.89 16.41
CA LYS A 319 25.37 -6.77 16.75
C LYS A 319 26.11 -5.56 17.28
N ASN A 320 27.09 -5.76 18.16
CA ASN A 320 27.90 -4.67 18.72
C ASN A 320 28.89 -4.06 17.72
N MET A 321 29.33 -4.84 16.74
CA MET A 321 30.22 -4.38 15.66
C MET A 321 29.38 -3.77 14.52
N THR A 322 28.75 -2.62 14.78
CA THR A 322 27.94 -1.91 13.78
C THR A 322 28.77 -1.53 12.56
N TYR A 323 28.20 -1.74 11.35
CA TYR A 323 28.91 -1.49 10.11
C TYR A 323 28.73 -0.04 9.64
N GLN A 324 29.78 0.76 9.71
CA GLN A 324 29.82 2.15 9.23
C GLN A 324 28.57 2.97 9.63
N SER A 325 27.81 3.49 8.66
CA SER A 325 26.56 4.25 8.86
C SER A 325 25.29 3.42 8.61
N TYR A 326 25.43 2.12 8.36
CA TYR A 326 24.31 1.26 8.01
C TYR A 326 23.58 0.74 9.25
N VAL A 327 22.27 0.86 9.24
CA VAL A 327 21.36 0.18 10.16
C VAL A 327 20.64 -0.88 9.35
N ILE A 328 20.80 -2.14 9.70
CA ILE A 328 20.38 -3.30 8.91
C ILE A 328 19.41 -4.15 9.75
N PRO A 329 18.13 -3.76 9.85
CA PRO A 329 17.17 -4.54 10.62
C PRO A 329 16.65 -5.74 9.85
N GLN A 330 16.45 -6.85 10.56
CA GLN A 330 15.55 -7.94 10.19
C GLN A 330 14.21 -7.73 10.90
N ILE A 331 13.13 -7.75 10.13
CA ILE A 331 11.76 -7.55 10.62
C ILE A 331 11.02 -8.88 10.43
N LYS A 332 10.43 -9.40 11.52
CA LYS A 332 9.58 -10.59 11.50
C LYS A 332 8.21 -10.20 12.03
N VAL A 333 7.23 -10.15 11.15
CA VAL A 333 5.84 -9.81 11.50
C VAL A 333 4.89 -10.79 10.82
N LYS A 334 3.74 -11.02 11.44
CA LYS A 334 2.66 -11.82 10.86
C LYS A 334 1.44 -10.93 10.65
N PHE A 335 1.09 -10.68 9.40
CA PHE A 335 -0.13 -9.97 9.05
C PHE A 335 -1.34 -10.89 9.28
N LEU A 336 -2.47 -10.28 9.67
CA LEU A 336 -3.76 -10.95 9.70
C LEU A 336 -4.43 -10.85 8.33
N ASP A 337 -5.03 -11.96 7.90
CA ASP A 337 -5.90 -11.98 6.72
C ASP A 337 -7.36 -11.73 7.10
N ALA A 338 -8.15 -11.26 6.16
CA ALA A 338 -9.59 -11.19 6.33
C ALA A 338 -10.21 -12.59 6.17
N MET A 339 -11.36 -12.83 6.83
CA MET A 339 -12.15 -14.03 6.60
C MET A 339 -12.89 -13.88 5.26
N GLU A 340 -12.41 -14.55 4.24
CA GLU A 340 -12.96 -14.50 2.88
C GLU A 340 -13.61 -15.81 2.47
N ASP A 341 -13.08 -16.95 2.93
CA ASP A 341 -13.54 -18.28 2.57
C ASP A 341 -14.21 -18.98 3.75
N PHE A 342 -15.40 -19.57 3.54
CA PHE A 342 -16.12 -20.33 4.53
C PHE A 342 -16.26 -21.80 4.09
N LYS A 343 -15.72 -22.72 4.88
CA LYS A 343 -15.87 -24.17 4.67
C LYS A 343 -16.33 -24.83 5.94
N ALA A 344 -17.51 -25.42 5.93
CA ALA A 344 -18.06 -26.14 7.08
C ALA A 344 -18.19 -27.64 6.79
N THR A 345 -18.00 -28.47 7.84
CA THR A 345 -18.39 -29.89 7.85
C THR A 345 -19.52 -30.06 8.85
N VAL A 346 -20.68 -30.48 8.38
CA VAL A 346 -21.83 -30.78 9.25
C VAL A 346 -21.86 -32.27 9.50
N ILE A 347 -21.77 -32.68 10.77
CA ILE A 347 -21.93 -34.07 11.19
C ILE A 347 -23.34 -34.21 11.75
N MET A 348 -24.17 -35.03 11.08
CA MET A 348 -25.51 -35.37 11.58
C MET A 348 -25.39 -36.60 12.50
N ALA A 349 -26.04 -36.50 13.68
CA ALA A 349 -26.11 -37.58 14.66
C ALA A 349 -27.21 -38.60 14.31
#